data_258d56eb8e610ec0bb1c62b6a1bf6284
#
_entry.id   258d56eb8e610ec0bb1c62b6a1bf6284
#
_cell.length_a   1.000
_cell.length_b   1.000
_cell.length_c   1.000
_cell.angle_alpha   90.00
_cell.angle_beta   90.00
_cell.angle_gamma   90.00
#
_symmetry.space_group_name_H-M   'P 1'
#
loop_
_entity.id
_entity.type
_entity.pdbx_description
1 polymer ?
#
loop_
_entity_poly.entity_id
_entity_poly.type
_entity_poly.pdbx_seq_one_letter_code
_entity_poly.pdbx_strand_id
1 'polypeptide(L)'
;ARYEHVPAHEADVIVALGGDGFMLETLHAHLNDGVPIYGMNRGSVGFMMNEFDMDRLIERLKGAEITALHPLKMTATDTHGKTHVGVAINEVSLFRQTHQAAKLRISVDSKVRLEELIADGVLVATPAGSTAYNLSAQGPIIPIGSPLLALTPISPFRPRRWRGALLPSAARIRIEVLAADIRPVSAVADNRETRSVTEVLIEEDSSIEYLLMFDPGHNLDERILIEQFVY
;
A
#
# COMPACT_ATOMS: atom_id res chain seq x y z
N ALA A 1 6.63 -22.79 -27.68
CA ALA A 1 6.41 -21.50 -27.02
C ALA A 1 6.66 -20.38 -28.02
N ARG A 2 5.91 -19.29 -27.95
CA ARG A 2 6.02 -18.13 -28.86
C ARG A 2 7.06 -17.12 -28.36
N TYR A 3 7.48 -17.27 -27.09
CA TYR A 3 8.39 -16.39 -26.37
C TYR A 3 9.45 -17.19 -25.65
N GLU A 4 10.63 -16.61 -25.49
CA GLU A 4 11.69 -17.17 -24.67
C GLU A 4 11.38 -16.86 -23.18
N HIS A 5 11.43 -17.90 -22.35
CA HIS A 5 11.22 -17.78 -20.91
C HIS A 5 12.56 -17.92 -20.21
N VAL A 6 12.89 -16.94 -19.39
CA VAL A 6 14.11 -16.92 -18.59
C VAL A 6 13.76 -16.74 -17.10
N PRO A 7 14.67 -17.05 -16.17
CA PRO A 7 14.47 -16.67 -14.76
C PRO A 7 14.27 -15.16 -14.60
N ALA A 8 13.50 -14.74 -13.60
CA ALA A 8 13.12 -13.34 -13.41
C ALA A 8 14.33 -12.38 -13.35
N HIS A 9 15.45 -12.80 -12.74
CA HIS A 9 16.68 -12.00 -12.64
C HIS A 9 17.46 -11.84 -13.96
N GLU A 10 17.08 -12.59 -15.01
CA GLU A 10 17.62 -12.48 -16.37
C GLU A 10 16.62 -11.87 -17.35
N ALA A 11 15.40 -11.56 -16.87
CA ALA A 11 14.32 -11.07 -17.71
C ALA A 11 14.40 -9.55 -17.89
N ASP A 12 14.05 -9.07 -19.08
CA ASP A 12 13.85 -7.64 -19.34
C ASP A 12 12.53 -7.15 -18.73
N VAL A 13 11.52 -8.02 -18.62
CA VAL A 13 10.19 -7.72 -18.08
C VAL A 13 9.59 -8.97 -17.44
N ILE A 14 8.96 -8.82 -16.29
CA ILE A 14 8.14 -9.85 -15.66
C ILE A 14 6.69 -9.65 -16.11
N VAL A 15 6.07 -10.69 -16.68
CA VAL A 15 4.65 -10.66 -17.04
C VAL A 15 3.84 -11.43 -16.01
N ALA A 16 3.06 -10.71 -15.19
CA ALA A 16 2.18 -11.29 -14.17
C ALA A 16 0.78 -11.55 -14.73
N LEU A 17 0.32 -12.81 -14.69
CA LEU A 17 -1.01 -13.23 -15.19
C LEU A 17 -1.93 -13.52 -14.00
N GLY A 18 -2.80 -12.58 -13.64
CA GLY A 18 -3.67 -12.74 -12.47
C GLY A 18 -4.57 -11.54 -12.23
N GLY A 19 -4.82 -11.22 -10.97
CA GLY A 19 -5.48 -10.00 -10.50
C GLY A 19 -4.53 -9.19 -9.63
N ASP A 20 -5.02 -8.09 -9.04
CA ASP A 20 -4.21 -7.18 -8.20
C ASP A 20 -3.53 -7.89 -7.03
N GLY A 21 -4.19 -8.89 -6.41
CA GLY A 21 -3.57 -9.67 -5.32
C GLY A 21 -2.33 -10.43 -5.80
N PHE A 22 -2.39 -11.08 -6.97
CA PHE A 22 -1.23 -11.77 -7.56
C PHE A 22 -0.15 -10.78 -8.01
N MET A 23 -0.56 -9.61 -8.50
CA MET A 23 0.37 -8.53 -8.83
C MET A 23 1.12 -8.06 -7.58
N LEU A 24 0.41 -7.84 -6.48
CA LEU A 24 1.01 -7.44 -5.20
C LEU A 24 2.02 -8.49 -4.70
N GLU A 25 1.68 -9.79 -4.77
CA GLU A 25 2.61 -10.88 -4.44
C GLU A 25 3.85 -10.88 -5.34
N THR A 26 3.66 -10.66 -6.66
CA THR A 26 4.75 -10.58 -7.63
C THR A 26 5.67 -9.40 -7.33
N LEU A 27 5.11 -8.23 -7.04
CA LEU A 27 5.86 -7.04 -6.64
C LEU A 27 6.68 -7.29 -5.37
N HIS A 28 6.10 -7.92 -4.35
CA HIS A 28 6.83 -8.28 -3.13
C HIS A 28 7.96 -9.27 -3.37
N ALA A 29 7.77 -10.23 -4.29
CA ALA A 29 8.80 -11.23 -4.63
C ALA A 29 10.00 -10.62 -5.37
N HIS A 30 9.77 -9.55 -6.14
CA HIS A 30 10.74 -8.94 -7.05
C HIS A 30 11.08 -7.49 -6.72
N LEU A 31 10.83 -7.07 -5.48
CA LEU A 31 10.95 -5.68 -5.03
C LEU A 31 12.35 -5.07 -5.24
N ASN A 32 13.40 -5.90 -5.20
CA ASN A 32 14.79 -5.46 -5.31
C ASN A 32 15.46 -5.84 -6.65
N ASP A 33 14.71 -6.41 -7.58
CA ASP A 33 15.28 -6.92 -8.83
C ASP A 33 15.48 -5.80 -9.88
N GLY A 34 14.79 -4.67 -9.71
CA GLY A 34 14.82 -3.56 -10.67
C GLY A 34 14.21 -3.91 -12.03
N VAL A 35 13.52 -5.05 -12.13
CA VAL A 35 12.87 -5.51 -13.35
C VAL A 35 11.43 -4.98 -13.39
N PRO A 36 11.01 -4.31 -14.46
CA PRO A 36 9.65 -3.82 -14.59
C PRO A 36 8.64 -4.97 -14.71
N ILE A 37 7.46 -4.77 -14.10
CA ILE A 37 6.41 -5.78 -14.06
C ILE A 37 5.19 -5.31 -14.85
N TYR A 38 4.78 -6.13 -15.82
CA TYR A 38 3.61 -5.93 -16.65
C TYR A 38 2.51 -6.93 -16.25
N GLY A 39 1.46 -6.44 -15.60
CA GLY A 39 0.33 -7.29 -15.21
C GLY A 39 -0.73 -7.40 -16.29
N MET A 40 -1.30 -8.60 -16.48
CA MET A 40 -2.49 -8.81 -17.32
C MET A 40 -3.58 -9.56 -16.55
N ASN A 41 -4.81 -9.05 -16.60
CA ASN A 41 -5.95 -9.60 -15.88
C ASN A 41 -6.93 -10.31 -16.81
N ARG A 42 -7.33 -11.53 -16.48
CA ARG A 42 -8.35 -12.32 -17.23
C ARG A 42 -9.78 -12.09 -16.76
N GLY A 43 -10.00 -11.28 -15.74
CA GLY A 43 -11.32 -10.99 -15.14
C GLY A 43 -11.69 -9.50 -15.24
N SER A 44 -12.42 -9.02 -14.22
CA SER A 44 -12.65 -7.57 -14.05
C SER A 44 -11.31 -6.87 -13.86
N VAL A 45 -11.11 -5.78 -14.57
CA VAL A 45 -9.83 -5.05 -14.59
C VAL A 45 -9.51 -4.56 -13.17
N GLY A 46 -8.37 -5.00 -12.64
CA GLY A 46 -7.82 -4.48 -11.39
C GLY A 46 -7.05 -3.18 -11.61
N PHE A 47 -6.69 -2.53 -10.51
CA PHE A 47 -5.98 -1.23 -10.54
C PHE A 47 -4.57 -1.33 -11.13
N MET A 48 -3.85 -2.41 -10.80
CA MET A 48 -2.45 -2.61 -11.22
C MET A 48 -2.27 -3.49 -12.45
N MET A 49 -3.37 -3.86 -13.15
CA MET A 49 -3.34 -4.83 -14.24
C MET A 49 -3.78 -4.21 -15.55
N ASN A 50 -3.14 -4.59 -16.65
CA ASN A 50 -3.61 -4.31 -18.00
C ASN A 50 -4.68 -5.31 -18.44
N GLU A 51 -5.44 -4.99 -19.47
CA GLU A 51 -6.39 -5.91 -20.05
C GLU A 51 -5.68 -7.11 -20.69
N PHE A 52 -6.27 -8.32 -20.52
CA PHE A 52 -5.70 -9.53 -21.07
C PHE A 52 -5.85 -9.56 -22.58
N ASP A 53 -4.72 -9.46 -23.26
CA ASP A 53 -4.60 -9.68 -24.71
C ASP A 53 -3.21 -10.24 -25.00
N MET A 54 -3.16 -11.44 -25.61
CA MET A 54 -1.91 -12.09 -26.01
C MET A 54 -1.45 -11.70 -27.41
N ASP A 55 -2.31 -11.05 -28.17
CA ASP A 55 -1.93 -10.58 -29.50
C ASP A 55 -1.03 -9.36 -29.37
N ARG A 56 0.06 -9.37 -30.13
CA ARG A 56 1.07 -8.31 -30.15
C ARG A 56 1.69 -8.00 -28.77
N LEU A 57 1.79 -9.00 -27.86
CA LEU A 57 2.34 -8.78 -26.52
C LEU A 57 3.70 -8.05 -26.54
N ILE A 58 4.62 -8.43 -27.43
CA ILE A 58 5.95 -7.78 -27.52
C ILE A 58 5.84 -6.31 -27.93
N GLU A 59 4.89 -5.98 -28.82
CA GLU A 59 4.67 -4.58 -29.23
C GLU A 59 4.09 -3.78 -28.07
N ARG A 60 3.14 -4.36 -27.32
CA ARG A 60 2.57 -3.75 -26.11
C ARG A 60 3.65 -3.51 -25.04
N LEU A 61 4.48 -4.51 -24.74
CA LEU A 61 5.58 -4.35 -23.80
C LEU A 61 6.56 -3.25 -24.21
N LYS A 62 6.90 -3.16 -25.50
CA LYS A 62 7.79 -2.10 -26.03
C LYS A 62 7.17 -0.71 -26.00
N GLY A 63 5.87 -0.62 -26.10
CA GLY A 63 5.12 0.64 -26.07
C GLY A 63 4.60 1.03 -24.69
N ALA A 64 4.76 0.15 -23.68
CA ALA A 64 4.22 0.38 -22.35
C ALA A 64 4.90 1.56 -21.64
N GLU A 65 4.09 2.30 -20.90
CA GLU A 65 4.53 3.38 -20.02
C GLU A 65 4.97 2.80 -18.66
N ILE A 66 6.11 3.25 -18.13
CA ILE A 66 6.64 2.78 -16.86
C ILE A 66 6.31 3.82 -15.77
N THR A 67 5.68 3.35 -14.70
CA THR A 67 5.44 4.13 -13.47
C THR A 67 6.35 3.61 -12.37
N ALA A 68 7.22 4.46 -11.85
CA ALA A 68 8.10 4.17 -10.73
C ALA A 68 7.41 4.57 -9.42
N LEU A 69 7.42 3.68 -8.43
CA LEU A 69 6.76 3.86 -7.14
C LEU A 69 7.67 3.41 -6.00
N HIS A 70 7.47 4.00 -4.81
CA HIS A 70 8.20 3.66 -3.59
C HIS A 70 7.24 3.05 -2.57
N PRO A 71 7.64 1.97 -1.86
CA PRO A 71 6.82 1.36 -0.83
C PRO A 71 6.90 2.10 0.50
N LEU A 72 5.97 1.80 1.40
CA LEU A 72 6.11 2.11 2.81
C LEU A 72 6.96 1.06 3.52
N LYS A 73 7.83 1.51 4.40
CA LYS A 73 8.49 0.68 5.39
C LYS A 73 7.75 0.77 6.71
N MET A 74 7.36 -0.38 7.24
CA MET A 74 6.81 -0.55 8.57
C MET A 74 7.89 -1.08 9.51
N THR A 75 8.09 -0.43 10.65
CA THR A 75 8.89 -0.96 11.76
C THR A 75 7.97 -1.07 12.97
N ALA A 76 7.57 -2.30 13.32
CA ALA A 76 6.64 -2.57 14.41
C ALA A 76 7.38 -3.20 15.61
N THR A 77 7.09 -2.75 16.82
CA THR A 77 7.56 -3.34 18.07
C THR A 77 6.40 -4.05 18.75
N ASP A 78 6.56 -5.32 19.09
CA ASP A 78 5.55 -6.10 19.79
C ASP A 78 5.64 -5.95 21.32
N THR A 79 4.70 -6.57 22.04
CA THR A 79 4.65 -6.55 23.53
C THR A 79 5.84 -7.23 24.21
N HIS A 80 6.65 -7.99 23.47
CA HIS A 80 7.88 -8.61 23.97
C HIS A 80 9.12 -7.75 23.68
N GLY A 81 8.95 -6.57 23.07
CA GLY A 81 10.03 -5.69 22.68
C GLY A 81 10.76 -6.12 21.40
N LYS A 82 10.26 -7.13 20.70
CA LYS A 82 10.84 -7.58 19.43
C LYS A 82 10.40 -6.66 18.29
N THR A 83 11.37 -6.29 17.45
CA THR A 83 11.13 -5.48 16.26
C THR A 83 10.87 -6.37 15.04
N HIS A 84 9.86 -5.99 14.27
CA HIS A 84 9.45 -6.61 13.01
C HIS A 84 9.46 -5.55 11.92
N VAL A 85 10.05 -5.88 10.78
CA VAL A 85 10.09 -4.98 9.63
C VAL A 85 9.22 -5.57 8.53
N GLY A 86 8.38 -4.73 7.94
CA GLY A 86 7.54 -5.04 6.79
C GLY A 86 7.64 -3.95 5.72
N VAL A 87 7.30 -4.31 4.51
CA VAL A 87 7.20 -3.39 3.37
C VAL A 87 5.77 -3.46 2.84
N ALA A 88 5.16 -2.32 2.56
CA ALA A 88 3.83 -2.24 1.98
C ALA A 88 3.84 -1.39 0.71
N ILE A 89 3.24 -1.91 -0.33
CA ILE A 89 3.04 -1.25 -1.62
C ILE A 89 1.78 -0.40 -1.57
N ASN A 90 0.70 -0.94 -0.98
CA ASN A 90 -0.56 -0.23 -0.82
C ASN A 90 -0.62 0.55 0.50
N GLU A 91 -0.66 -0.16 1.64
CA GLU A 91 -0.84 0.49 2.95
C GLU A 91 -0.25 -0.32 4.11
N VAL A 92 0.06 0.40 5.17
CA VAL A 92 0.25 -0.17 6.50
C VAL A 92 -0.99 0.15 7.33
N SER A 93 -1.67 -0.89 7.84
CA SER A 93 -2.85 -0.74 8.68
C SER A 93 -2.63 -1.28 10.08
N LEU A 94 -3.20 -0.61 11.09
CA LEU A 94 -3.31 -1.10 12.45
C LEU A 94 -4.77 -1.40 12.73
N PHE A 95 -5.06 -2.57 13.28
CA PHE A 95 -6.42 -3.01 13.55
C PHE A 95 -6.54 -3.71 14.91
N ARG A 96 -7.63 -3.45 15.64
CA ARG A 96 -7.92 -4.11 16.92
C ARG A 96 -8.03 -5.62 16.76
N GLN A 97 -7.50 -6.37 17.72
CA GLN A 97 -7.58 -7.84 17.73
C GLN A 97 -8.80 -8.39 18.46
N THR A 98 -9.49 -7.55 19.24
CA THR A 98 -10.62 -7.95 20.07
C THR A 98 -11.85 -7.09 19.80
N HIS A 99 -12.94 -7.34 20.52
CA HIS A 99 -14.15 -6.52 20.45
C HIS A 99 -13.95 -5.09 20.99
N GLN A 100 -12.91 -4.85 21.78
CA GLN A 100 -12.62 -3.51 22.30
C GLN A 100 -11.96 -2.64 21.23
N ALA A 101 -12.40 -1.39 21.11
CA ALA A 101 -11.79 -0.42 20.20
C ALA A 101 -10.29 -0.22 20.52
N ALA A 102 -9.48 -0.06 19.49
CA ALA A 102 -8.10 0.36 19.64
C ALA A 102 -8.03 1.77 20.24
N LYS A 103 -6.99 2.03 21.04
CA LYS A 103 -6.61 3.36 21.50
C LYS A 103 -5.21 3.65 21.00
N LEU A 104 -5.08 4.63 20.15
CA LEU A 104 -3.86 4.94 19.43
C LEU A 104 -3.47 6.39 19.66
N ARG A 105 -2.17 6.65 19.88
CA ARG A 105 -1.57 7.98 19.80
C ARG A 105 -0.83 8.10 18.49
N ILE A 106 -0.99 9.22 17.80
CA ILE A 106 -0.38 9.46 16.50
C ILE A 106 0.56 10.64 16.58
N SER A 107 1.81 10.41 16.22
CA SER A 107 2.84 11.43 16.06
C SER A 107 3.29 11.51 14.61
N VAL A 108 3.57 12.71 14.12
CA VAL A 108 4.15 12.98 12.81
C VAL A 108 5.38 13.86 13.02
N ASP A 109 6.51 13.43 12.48
CA ASP A 109 7.81 14.10 12.61
C ASP A 109 8.15 14.44 14.07
N SER A 110 8.02 13.44 14.94
CA SER A 110 8.27 13.50 16.39
C SER A 110 7.34 14.45 17.17
N LYS A 111 6.28 14.98 16.55
CA LYS A 111 5.27 15.79 17.23
C LYS A 111 3.98 15.02 17.37
N VAL A 112 3.46 14.90 18.59
CA VAL A 112 2.13 14.34 18.81
C VAL A 112 1.09 15.21 18.12
N ARG A 113 0.33 14.62 17.19
CA ARG A 113 -0.73 15.28 16.44
C ARG A 113 -2.11 14.89 16.94
N LEU A 114 -2.23 13.68 17.45
CA LEU A 114 -3.46 13.17 18.05
C LEU A 114 -3.11 12.35 19.29
N GLU A 115 -3.49 12.85 20.46
CA GLU A 115 -3.17 12.23 21.75
C GLU A 115 -3.89 10.90 21.95
N GLU A 116 -5.14 10.79 21.52
CA GLU A 116 -5.92 9.57 21.57
C GLU A 116 -6.90 9.48 20.40
N LEU A 117 -6.75 8.44 19.58
CA LEU A 117 -7.73 7.96 18.62
C LEU A 117 -8.37 6.70 19.19
N ILE A 118 -9.70 6.70 19.34
CA ILE A 118 -10.48 5.50 19.65
C ILE A 118 -11.21 5.08 18.38
N ALA A 119 -10.82 3.94 17.81
CA ALA A 119 -11.29 3.47 16.51
C ALA A 119 -11.20 1.94 16.40
N ASP A 120 -11.67 1.37 15.31
CA ASP A 120 -11.34 -0.01 14.97
C ASP A 120 -9.86 -0.11 14.55
N GLY A 121 -9.32 0.94 13.97
CA GLY A 121 -7.93 1.03 13.53
C GLY A 121 -7.59 2.35 12.86
N VAL A 122 -6.44 2.35 12.21
CA VAL A 122 -5.93 3.45 11.39
C VAL A 122 -5.02 2.87 10.31
N LEU A 123 -4.95 3.48 9.15
CA LEU A 123 -4.02 3.09 8.11
C LEU A 123 -3.24 4.28 7.54
N VAL A 124 -2.08 3.98 6.97
CA VAL A 124 -1.29 4.90 6.16
C VAL A 124 -1.15 4.28 4.78
N ALA A 125 -1.66 4.97 3.76
CA ALA A 125 -1.65 4.49 2.38
C ALA A 125 -0.73 5.33 1.49
N THR A 126 -0.09 4.65 0.54
CA THR A 126 0.60 5.27 -0.60
C THR A 126 -0.43 5.84 -1.59
N PRO A 127 -0.01 6.64 -2.57
CA PRO A 127 -0.88 7.00 -3.69
C PRO A 127 -1.46 5.76 -4.40
N ALA A 128 -0.65 4.72 -4.67
CA ALA A 128 -1.10 3.47 -5.29
C ALA A 128 -2.14 2.74 -4.44
N GLY A 129 -1.95 2.69 -3.12
CA GLY A 129 -2.89 2.09 -2.17
C GLY A 129 -4.11 2.95 -1.83
N SER A 130 -4.15 4.21 -2.30
CA SER A 130 -5.24 5.13 -1.96
C SER A 130 -6.60 4.65 -2.47
N THR A 131 -6.63 3.84 -3.51
CA THR A 131 -7.82 3.20 -4.11
C THR A 131 -8.11 1.80 -3.57
N ALA A 132 -7.23 1.25 -2.70
CA ALA A 132 -7.40 -0.05 -2.06
C ALA A 132 -8.18 0.06 -0.74
N TYR A 133 -7.65 -0.46 0.37
CA TYR A 133 -8.33 -0.43 1.67
C TYR A 133 -8.59 1.01 2.16
N ASN A 134 -7.71 1.95 1.80
CA ASN A 134 -7.90 3.36 2.11
C ASN A 134 -9.25 3.90 1.59
N LEU A 135 -9.62 3.58 0.35
CA LEU A 135 -10.90 3.99 -0.22
C LEU A 135 -12.07 3.36 0.52
N SER A 136 -11.99 2.07 0.86
CA SER A 136 -13.00 1.37 1.68
C SER A 136 -13.16 1.98 3.08
N ALA A 137 -12.07 2.52 3.64
CA ALA A 137 -12.07 3.29 4.90
C ALA A 137 -12.51 4.76 4.71
N GLN A 138 -12.98 5.13 3.51
CA GLN A 138 -13.38 6.49 3.15
C GLN A 138 -12.23 7.51 3.19
N GLY A 139 -11.00 7.05 2.96
CA GLY A 139 -9.85 7.91 2.77
C GLY A 139 -9.85 8.60 1.40
N PRO A 140 -9.06 9.66 1.23
CA PRO A 140 -8.96 10.37 -0.03
C PRO A 140 -8.23 9.53 -1.08
N ILE A 141 -8.65 9.65 -2.33
CA ILE A 141 -7.89 9.16 -3.48
C ILE A 141 -6.74 10.15 -3.75
N ILE A 142 -5.53 9.63 -3.92
CA ILE A 142 -4.32 10.43 -4.16
C ILE A 142 -3.78 10.14 -5.55
N PRO A 143 -3.57 11.14 -6.41
CA PRO A 143 -2.89 10.96 -7.69
C PRO A 143 -1.48 10.39 -7.51
N ILE A 144 -1.06 9.50 -8.41
CA ILE A 144 0.21 8.74 -8.27
C ILE A 144 1.44 9.64 -8.15
N GLY A 145 1.53 10.68 -8.96
CA GLY A 145 2.66 11.61 -8.93
C GLY A 145 2.70 12.55 -7.70
N SER A 146 1.73 12.44 -6.79
CA SER A 146 1.67 13.32 -5.61
C SER A 146 2.63 12.85 -4.52
N PRO A 147 3.48 13.73 -3.96
CA PRO A 147 4.36 13.41 -2.85
C PRO A 147 3.59 13.40 -1.51
N LEU A 148 2.51 12.60 -1.43
CA LEU A 148 1.58 12.56 -0.32
C LEU A 148 1.32 11.13 0.15
N LEU A 149 0.98 10.99 1.43
CA LEU A 149 0.45 9.79 2.06
C LEU A 149 -0.93 10.11 2.65
N ALA A 150 -1.84 9.14 2.62
CA ALA A 150 -3.11 9.24 3.34
C ALA A 150 -2.97 8.60 4.72
N LEU A 151 -3.30 9.32 5.78
CA LEU A 151 -3.50 8.79 7.11
C LEU A 151 -4.99 8.75 7.39
N THR A 152 -5.58 7.55 7.41
CA THR A 152 -7.05 7.37 7.42
C THR A 152 -7.50 6.53 8.62
N PRO A 153 -8.42 7.01 9.46
CA PRO A 153 -8.97 6.21 10.55
C PRO A 153 -9.98 5.18 10.03
N ILE A 154 -10.03 4.02 10.68
CA ILE A 154 -10.99 2.96 10.39
C ILE A 154 -12.08 3.00 11.47
N SER A 155 -13.31 3.33 11.09
CA SER A 155 -14.47 3.43 11.98
C SER A 155 -14.20 4.23 13.27
N PRO A 156 -13.81 5.51 13.19
CA PRO A 156 -13.42 6.30 14.35
C PRO A 156 -14.62 6.57 15.29
N PHE A 157 -14.46 6.24 16.56
CA PHE A 157 -15.41 6.54 17.61
C PHE A 157 -15.14 7.90 18.26
N ARG A 158 -13.86 8.22 18.49
CA ARG A 158 -13.38 9.53 18.99
C ARG A 158 -11.99 9.85 18.43
N PRO A 159 -11.75 11.05 17.89
CA PRO A 159 -12.73 12.11 17.57
C PRO A 159 -13.63 11.70 16.38
N ARG A 160 -14.95 11.80 16.52
CA ARG A 160 -15.92 11.33 15.48
C ARG A 160 -15.83 12.09 14.15
N ARG A 161 -15.38 13.34 14.17
CA ARG A 161 -15.32 14.21 12.98
C ARG A 161 -13.96 14.18 12.30
N TRP A 162 -12.97 13.53 12.90
CA TRP A 162 -11.66 13.41 12.29
C TRP A 162 -11.72 12.39 11.15
N ARG A 163 -11.39 12.82 9.96
CA ARG A 163 -11.44 12.02 8.73
C ARG A 163 -10.06 11.55 8.27
N GLY A 164 -9.02 11.87 9.04
CA GLY A 164 -7.64 11.59 8.65
C GLY A 164 -6.92 12.85 8.22
N ALA A 165 -5.78 12.67 7.60
CA ALA A 165 -4.93 13.74 7.11
C ALA A 165 -4.16 13.30 5.86
N LEU A 166 -3.88 14.25 4.96
CA LEU A 166 -2.86 14.10 3.95
C LEU A 166 -1.53 14.58 4.54
N LEU A 167 -0.50 13.78 4.38
CA LEU A 167 0.85 14.05 4.89
C LEU A 167 1.84 14.05 3.74
N PRO A 168 2.93 14.83 3.83
CA PRO A 168 4.04 14.69 2.87
C PRO A 168 4.57 13.25 2.84
N SER A 169 5.01 12.77 1.68
CA SER A 169 5.57 11.41 1.54
C SER A 169 6.79 11.19 2.43
N ALA A 170 7.59 12.24 2.66
CA ALA A 170 8.74 12.21 3.57
C ALA A 170 8.38 12.19 5.07
N ALA A 171 7.10 12.25 5.43
CA ALA A 171 6.68 12.27 6.83
C ALA A 171 6.99 10.92 7.53
N ARG A 172 7.43 11.01 8.79
CA ARG A 172 7.61 9.85 9.67
C ARG A 172 6.42 9.75 10.61
N ILE A 173 5.61 8.72 10.43
CA ILE A 173 4.38 8.51 11.18
C ILE A 173 4.64 7.45 12.25
N ARG A 174 4.49 7.84 13.53
CA ARG A 174 4.61 6.94 14.67
C ARG A 174 3.25 6.75 15.30
N ILE A 175 2.84 5.51 15.47
CA ILE A 175 1.58 5.12 16.09
C ILE A 175 1.88 4.27 17.31
N GLU A 176 1.51 4.78 18.49
CA GLU A 176 1.65 4.08 19.79
C GLU A 176 0.31 3.47 20.16
N VAL A 177 0.32 2.21 20.61
CA VAL A 177 -0.87 1.52 21.09
C VAL A 177 -1.01 1.76 22.59
N LEU A 178 -2.04 2.52 22.96
CA LEU A 178 -2.34 2.81 24.36
C LEU A 178 -3.09 1.64 25.01
N ALA A 179 -2.61 1.17 26.17
CA ALA A 179 -3.15 0.02 26.91
C ALA A 179 -3.15 -1.29 26.06
N ALA A 180 -2.01 -1.60 25.44
CA ALA A 180 -1.85 -2.75 24.52
C ALA A 180 -2.15 -4.10 25.18
N ASP A 181 -1.99 -4.24 26.50
CA ASP A 181 -2.31 -5.41 27.32
C ASP A 181 -3.82 -5.72 27.34
N ILE A 182 -4.67 -4.69 27.34
CA ILE A 182 -6.14 -4.80 27.38
C ILE A 182 -6.73 -4.68 25.97
N ARG A 183 -6.10 -3.90 25.10
CA ARG A 183 -6.58 -3.53 23.75
C ARG A 183 -5.51 -3.88 22.71
N PRO A 184 -5.27 -5.17 22.50
CA PRO A 184 -4.23 -5.59 21.57
C PRO A 184 -4.59 -5.18 20.13
N VAL A 185 -3.55 -4.79 19.40
CA VAL A 185 -3.63 -4.32 18.03
C VAL A 185 -2.65 -5.11 17.17
N SER A 186 -3.06 -5.47 15.96
CA SER A 186 -2.18 -5.97 14.90
C SER A 186 -1.77 -4.84 13.98
N ALA A 187 -0.54 -4.89 13.48
CA ALA A 187 -0.08 -4.08 12.35
C ALA A 187 0.08 -4.98 11.12
N VAL A 188 -0.37 -4.50 9.97
CA VAL A 188 -0.34 -5.25 8.72
C VAL A 188 0.30 -4.39 7.63
N ALA A 189 1.34 -4.89 7.00
CA ALA A 189 1.94 -4.31 5.81
C ALA A 189 1.44 -5.13 4.60
N ASP A 190 0.51 -4.56 3.82
CA ASP A 190 -0.26 -5.26 2.78
C ASP A 190 -0.92 -6.55 3.31
N ASN A 191 -0.26 -7.71 3.13
CA ASN A 191 -0.75 -9.02 3.57
C ASN A 191 0.07 -9.66 4.72
N ARG A 192 1.05 -8.94 5.28
CA ARG A 192 1.93 -9.45 6.34
C ARG A 192 1.55 -8.88 7.70
N GLU A 193 0.94 -9.71 8.55
CA GLU A 193 0.49 -9.34 9.89
C GLU A 193 1.60 -9.49 10.94
N THR A 194 1.73 -8.48 11.80
CA THR A 194 2.45 -8.53 13.08
C THR A 194 1.46 -8.28 14.21
N ARG A 195 1.31 -9.25 15.11
CA ARG A 195 0.30 -9.19 16.18
C ARG A 195 0.86 -8.54 17.45
N SER A 196 -0.06 -8.02 18.26
CA SER A 196 0.20 -7.50 19.62
C SER A 196 1.30 -6.45 19.63
N VAL A 197 1.19 -5.47 18.71
CA VAL A 197 2.16 -4.38 18.62
C VAL A 197 1.91 -3.33 19.70
N THR A 198 3.00 -2.72 20.19
CA THR A 198 2.97 -1.57 21.12
C THR A 198 3.23 -0.27 20.39
N GLU A 199 4.00 -0.32 19.31
CA GLU A 199 4.40 0.84 18.53
C GLU A 199 4.66 0.44 17.07
N VAL A 200 4.31 1.32 16.16
CA VAL A 200 4.61 1.17 14.73
C VAL A 200 5.14 2.49 14.19
N LEU A 201 6.31 2.45 13.56
CA LEU A 201 6.86 3.53 12.75
C LEU A 201 6.63 3.22 11.28
N ILE A 202 6.09 4.18 10.56
CA ILE A 202 5.78 4.09 9.12
C ILE A 202 6.44 5.27 8.42
N GLU A 203 7.19 4.96 7.35
CA GLU A 203 7.87 5.94 6.51
C GLU A 203 7.96 5.41 5.06
N GLU A 204 8.01 6.29 4.07
CA GLU A 204 8.29 5.89 2.69
C GLU A 204 9.75 5.42 2.59
N ASP A 205 9.99 4.29 1.95
CA ASP A 205 11.34 3.79 1.67
C ASP A 205 11.77 4.19 0.27
N SER A 206 12.36 5.36 0.14
CA SER A 206 12.89 5.86 -1.13
C SER A 206 14.13 5.11 -1.64
N SER A 207 14.69 4.18 -0.86
CA SER A 207 15.79 3.33 -1.31
C SER A 207 15.32 2.15 -2.17
N ILE A 208 14.03 1.85 -2.12
CA ILE A 208 13.37 0.80 -2.90
C ILE A 208 12.48 1.46 -3.96
N GLU A 209 12.68 1.07 -5.21
CA GLU A 209 11.84 1.47 -6.33
C GLU A 209 11.29 0.23 -7.03
N TYR A 210 9.99 0.20 -7.30
CA TYR A 210 9.38 -0.83 -8.12
C TYR A 210 8.70 -0.21 -9.36
N LEU A 211 8.79 -0.94 -10.46
CA LEU A 211 8.43 -0.44 -11.78
C LEU A 211 7.19 -1.19 -12.29
N LEU A 212 6.09 -0.47 -12.45
CA LEU A 212 4.88 -0.98 -13.08
C LEU A 212 4.80 -0.54 -14.53
N MET A 213 4.36 -1.44 -15.41
CA MET A 213 4.17 -1.16 -16.82
C MET A 213 2.69 -1.17 -17.19
N PHE A 214 2.26 -0.14 -17.89
CA PHE A 214 0.88 0.01 -18.38
C PHE A 214 0.85 0.27 -19.87
N ASP A 215 -0.22 -0.20 -20.52
CA ASP A 215 -0.49 0.15 -21.91
C ASP A 215 -0.68 1.67 -22.06
N PRO A 216 -0.30 2.26 -23.21
CA PRO A 216 -0.45 3.69 -23.45
C PRO A 216 -1.90 4.15 -23.25
N GLY A 217 -2.08 5.24 -22.49
CA GLY A 217 -3.39 5.79 -22.14
C GLY A 217 -4.19 4.98 -21.11
N HIS A 218 -3.59 3.93 -20.51
CA HIS A 218 -4.17 3.12 -19.43
C HIS A 218 -3.26 3.07 -18.20
N ASN A 219 -2.46 4.11 -18.01
CA ASN A 219 -1.57 4.24 -16.88
C ASN A 219 -2.36 4.37 -15.56
N LEU A 220 -1.64 4.25 -14.45
CA LEU A 220 -2.24 4.24 -13.12
C LEU A 220 -2.90 5.60 -12.79
N ASP A 221 -2.39 6.70 -13.31
CA ASP A 221 -2.98 8.04 -13.12
C ASP A 221 -4.38 8.14 -13.72
N GLU A 222 -4.56 7.66 -14.97
CA GLU A 222 -5.86 7.66 -15.63
C GLU A 222 -6.88 6.78 -14.90
N ARG A 223 -6.45 5.62 -14.39
CA ARG A 223 -7.30 4.71 -13.60
C ARG A 223 -7.75 5.34 -12.29
N ILE A 224 -6.84 5.99 -11.58
CA ILE A 224 -7.16 6.74 -10.36
C ILE A 224 -8.12 7.89 -10.67
N LEU A 225 -7.96 8.56 -11.82
CA LEU A 225 -8.87 9.61 -12.23
C LEU A 225 -10.28 9.05 -12.50
N ILE A 226 -10.38 7.94 -13.25
CA ILE A 226 -11.65 7.28 -13.54
C ILE A 226 -12.37 6.90 -12.25
N GLU A 227 -11.67 6.29 -11.28
CA GLU A 227 -12.25 5.85 -9.99
C GLU A 227 -12.90 6.99 -9.21
N GLN A 228 -12.40 8.22 -9.34
CA GLN A 228 -12.99 9.38 -8.66
C GLN A 228 -14.38 9.76 -9.21
N PHE A 229 -14.75 9.27 -10.38
CA PHE A 229 -16.03 9.58 -11.04
C PHE A 229 -16.99 8.37 -11.12
N VAL A 230 -16.60 7.20 -10.59
CA VAL A 230 -17.49 6.02 -10.50
C VAL A 230 -18.32 6.12 -9.22
N TYR A 231 -19.65 5.90 -9.34
CA TYR A 231 -20.62 5.89 -8.26
C TYR A 231 -21.00 4.47 -7.86
#